data_9b4ac4605219a802c430a0a8ae8fe9f2
#
_entry.id   9b4ac4605219a802c430a0a8ae8fe9f2
#
_cell.length_a   1.000
_cell.length_b   1.000
_cell.length_c   1.000
_cell.angle_alpha   90.00
_cell.angle_beta   90.00
_cell.angle_gamma   90.00
#
_symmetry.space_group_name_H-M   'P 1'
#
loop_
_entity.id
_entity.type
_entity.pdbx_description
1 polymer ?
#
loop_
_entity_poly.entity_id
_entity_poly.type
_entity_poly.pdbx_seq_one_letter_code
_entity_poly.pdbx_strand_id
1 'polypeptide(L)'
;RQMCIRDRACSACNDDGIDILDIEIPEGYALSAGTSTIFLNSSVAYDTPADWITGAYDVRFTRGDRLYDDVRTSNNGHGGGLGPVYAGYSCGSCHRNAGRTKPSLWTEGGSGSYGFSSMLVYISRKNGAFFQDYGRVLHDQAIYGVQPEGKLSVEYTYETFSFPDGEAYTLCKPNYTISEWYAEEIKPEDLFCTVRIPLRHVGMGQMMALDPVEIEALAAKSNYPEYGISGRCNYITERGVRSLG
;
A
#
# COMPACT_ATOMS: atom_id res chain seq x y z
N ARG A 1 19.32 1.68 -7.89
CA ARG A 1 19.14 3.11 -7.49
C ARG A 1 19.31 3.37 -5.97
N GLN A 2 19.68 2.37 -5.18
CA GLN A 2 20.08 2.61 -3.78
C GLN A 2 21.49 3.20 -3.62
N MET A 3 22.32 3.14 -4.66
CA MET A 3 23.69 3.68 -4.59
C MET A 3 23.78 5.21 -4.70
N CYS A 4 22.78 5.90 -5.23
CA CYS A 4 22.82 7.36 -5.35
C CYS A 4 22.40 8.12 -4.08
N ILE A 5 21.79 7.46 -3.11
CA ILE A 5 21.42 8.08 -1.83
C ILE A 5 22.63 8.13 -0.88
N ARG A 6 23.59 7.23 -1.07
CA ARG A 6 24.76 7.13 -0.17
C ARG A 6 25.76 8.27 -0.32
N ASP A 7 25.94 8.78 -1.53
CA ASP A 7 26.98 9.80 -1.79
C ASP A 7 26.53 11.24 -1.46
N ARG A 8 25.23 11.52 -1.54
CA ARG A 8 24.72 12.88 -1.19
C ARG A 8 24.32 13.02 0.28
N ALA A 9 23.84 11.95 0.90
CA ALA A 9 23.52 11.99 2.32
C ALA A 9 24.77 12.12 3.21
N CYS A 10 25.90 11.52 2.82
CA CYS A 10 27.14 11.61 3.59
C CYS A 10 27.81 12.98 3.55
N SER A 11 27.60 13.77 2.48
CA SER A 11 28.16 15.14 2.43
C SER A 11 27.35 16.15 3.24
N ALA A 12 26.04 15.95 3.40
CA ALA A 12 25.19 16.84 4.18
C ALA A 12 25.26 16.56 5.71
N CYS A 13 25.64 15.36 6.11
CA CYS A 13 25.73 15.00 7.54
C CYS A 13 27.08 15.37 8.19
N ASN A 14 28.08 15.76 7.41
CA ASN A 14 29.41 16.11 7.97
C ASN A 14 29.50 17.52 8.53
N ASP A 15 28.50 18.38 8.30
CA ASP A 15 28.56 19.79 8.71
C ASP A 15 27.89 20.07 10.07
N ASP A 16 27.09 19.13 10.58
CA ASP A 16 26.28 19.38 11.79
C ASP A 16 26.85 18.76 13.09
N GLY A 17 28.07 18.25 13.07
CA GLY A 17 28.68 17.62 14.26
C GLY A 17 27.93 16.41 14.81
N ILE A 18 27.07 15.80 13.98
CA ILE A 18 26.44 14.52 14.30
C ILE A 18 27.51 13.45 14.14
N ASP A 19 28.04 12.95 15.26
CA ASP A 19 28.80 11.70 15.23
C ASP A 19 27.97 10.64 14.56
N ILE A 20 28.33 10.31 13.30
CA ILE A 20 27.78 9.13 12.64
C ILE A 20 28.20 7.96 13.50
N LEU A 21 27.28 7.46 14.31
CA LEU A 21 27.51 6.25 15.08
C LEU A 21 27.98 5.19 14.08
N ASP A 22 29.16 4.64 14.33
CA ASP A 22 29.69 3.51 13.60
C ASP A 22 28.74 2.32 13.85
N ILE A 23 27.63 2.27 13.09
CA ILE A 23 26.65 1.21 13.22
C ILE A 23 27.23 -0.01 12.55
N GLU A 24 27.71 -0.94 13.36
CA GLU A 24 28.11 -2.24 12.88
C GLU A 24 26.88 -2.97 12.30
N ILE A 25 26.94 -3.23 10.99
CA ILE A 25 25.88 -3.98 10.31
C ILE A 25 26.02 -5.45 10.72
N PRO A 26 25.00 -6.05 11.38
CA PRO A 26 25.08 -7.44 11.82
C PRO A 26 25.35 -8.39 10.63
N GLU A 27 26.12 -9.44 10.91
CA GLU A 27 26.31 -10.53 9.94
C GLU A 27 24.94 -11.08 9.49
N GLY A 28 24.79 -11.29 8.19
CA GLY A 28 23.52 -11.78 7.62
C GLY A 28 22.42 -10.73 7.46
N TYR A 29 22.68 -9.46 7.78
CA TYR A 29 21.67 -8.39 7.62
C TYR A 29 21.08 -8.33 6.20
N ALA A 30 21.89 -8.63 5.17
CA ALA A 30 21.44 -8.71 3.79
C ALA A 30 20.49 -9.90 3.52
N LEU A 31 20.47 -10.89 4.42
CA LEU A 31 19.64 -12.09 4.32
C LEU A 31 18.38 -11.98 5.19
N SER A 32 17.71 -10.86 5.18
CA SER A 32 16.54 -10.60 6.04
C SER A 32 15.36 -11.57 5.82
N ALA A 33 15.30 -12.25 4.67
CA ALA A 33 14.37 -13.34 4.39
C ALA A 33 15.04 -14.74 4.49
N GLY A 34 16.21 -14.84 5.13
CA GLY A 34 16.97 -16.10 5.24
C GLY A 34 17.25 -16.73 3.87
N THR A 35 16.98 -18.01 3.73
CA THR A 35 17.15 -18.78 2.48
C THR A 35 16.20 -18.37 1.37
N SER A 36 15.20 -17.54 1.66
CA SER A 36 14.27 -16.98 0.67
C SER A 36 14.76 -15.64 0.12
N THR A 37 15.90 -15.13 0.57
CA THR A 37 16.45 -13.87 0.07
C THR A 37 16.98 -14.06 -1.35
N ILE A 38 16.49 -13.21 -2.26
CA ILE A 38 16.94 -13.17 -3.66
C ILE A 38 17.63 -11.84 -3.92
N PHE A 39 18.82 -11.87 -4.50
CA PHE A 39 19.55 -10.70 -4.93
C PHE A 39 19.27 -10.42 -6.41
N LEU A 40 18.19 -9.70 -6.68
CA LEU A 40 17.77 -9.37 -8.03
C LEU A 40 17.49 -7.87 -8.14
N ASN A 41 18.19 -7.19 -9.03
CA ASN A 41 17.98 -5.77 -9.32
C ASN A 41 17.15 -5.60 -10.59
N SER A 42 15.86 -5.91 -10.50
CA SER A 42 14.92 -5.74 -11.61
C SER A 42 13.55 -5.33 -11.10
N SER A 43 12.67 -4.94 -12.03
CA SER A 43 11.28 -4.58 -11.71
C SER A 43 10.43 -5.75 -11.21
N VAL A 44 10.86 -6.98 -11.47
CA VAL A 44 10.17 -8.23 -11.07
C VAL A 44 10.80 -8.88 -9.84
N ALA A 45 11.68 -8.18 -9.12
CA ALA A 45 12.39 -8.77 -7.98
C ALA A 45 11.46 -9.30 -6.89
N TYR A 46 10.32 -8.65 -6.65
CA TYR A 46 9.34 -9.08 -5.66
C TYR A 46 8.37 -10.16 -6.14
N ASP A 47 8.36 -10.39 -7.45
CA ASP A 47 7.51 -11.35 -8.14
C ASP A 47 8.27 -12.64 -8.49
N THR A 48 9.57 -12.64 -8.25
CA THR A 48 10.44 -13.79 -8.49
C THR A 48 10.37 -14.75 -7.31
N PRO A 49 10.10 -16.05 -7.56
CA PRO A 49 10.05 -17.05 -6.49
C PRO A 49 11.43 -17.26 -5.85
N ALA A 50 11.44 -17.64 -4.58
CA ALA A 50 12.68 -18.04 -3.92
C ALA A 50 13.26 -19.31 -4.55
N ASP A 51 14.59 -19.48 -4.53
CA ASP A 51 15.30 -20.58 -5.19
C ASP A 51 14.87 -21.98 -4.75
N TRP A 52 14.33 -22.12 -3.54
CA TRP A 52 13.82 -23.38 -3.02
C TRP A 52 12.41 -23.74 -3.53
N ILE A 53 11.74 -22.82 -4.21
CA ILE A 53 10.41 -23.07 -4.80
C ILE A 53 10.63 -23.86 -6.10
N THR A 54 10.52 -25.18 -5.99
CA THR A 54 10.73 -26.11 -7.10
C THR A 54 9.66 -27.21 -7.13
N GLY A 55 9.51 -27.92 -8.23
CA GLY A 55 8.61 -29.05 -8.38
C GLY A 55 7.14 -28.68 -8.12
N ALA A 56 6.51 -29.34 -7.16
CA ALA A 56 5.10 -29.10 -6.83
C ALA A 56 4.84 -27.67 -6.28
N TYR A 57 5.83 -27.06 -5.64
CA TYR A 57 5.72 -25.70 -5.15
C TYR A 57 5.78 -24.68 -6.29
N ASP A 58 6.59 -24.93 -7.32
CA ASP A 58 6.65 -24.09 -8.50
C ASP A 58 5.31 -24.04 -9.25
N VAL A 59 4.65 -25.19 -9.39
CA VAL A 59 3.31 -25.28 -9.98
C VAL A 59 2.28 -24.46 -9.17
N ARG A 60 2.38 -24.52 -7.85
CA ARG A 60 1.49 -23.75 -6.96
C ARG A 60 1.78 -22.25 -7.04
N PHE A 61 3.05 -21.87 -7.06
CA PHE A 61 3.49 -20.50 -7.23
C PHE A 61 2.97 -19.91 -8.53
N THR A 62 3.27 -20.54 -9.67
CA THR A 62 2.81 -20.10 -11.00
C THR A 62 1.30 -19.98 -11.10
N ARG A 63 0.55 -20.90 -10.48
CA ARG A 63 -0.90 -20.79 -10.42
C ARG A 63 -1.36 -19.61 -9.57
N GLY A 64 -0.73 -19.38 -8.43
CA GLY A 64 -1.05 -18.26 -7.53
C GLY A 64 -0.75 -16.93 -8.17
N ASP A 65 0.41 -16.81 -8.78
CA ASP A 65 0.87 -15.64 -9.52
C ASP A 65 -0.13 -15.27 -10.64
N ARG A 66 -0.48 -16.26 -11.46
CA ARG A 66 -1.51 -16.07 -12.48
C ARG A 66 -2.85 -15.59 -11.90
N LEU A 67 -3.31 -16.18 -10.79
CA LEU A 67 -4.56 -15.77 -10.13
C LEU A 67 -4.48 -14.34 -9.58
N TYR A 68 -3.29 -13.91 -9.21
CA TYR A 68 -3.03 -12.57 -8.70
C TYR A 68 -3.12 -11.52 -9.80
N ASP A 69 -2.58 -11.81 -10.98
CA ASP A 69 -2.49 -10.88 -12.10
C ASP A 69 -3.68 -10.96 -13.07
N ASP A 70 -4.40 -12.09 -13.12
CA ASP A 70 -5.51 -12.28 -14.05
C ASP A 70 -6.53 -11.14 -13.95
N VAL A 71 -6.73 -10.47 -15.07
CA VAL A 71 -7.74 -9.41 -15.22
C VAL A 71 -9.14 -10.01 -15.12
N ARG A 72 -9.92 -9.51 -14.20
CA ARG A 72 -11.33 -9.90 -14.03
C ARG A 72 -12.24 -9.00 -14.86
N THR A 73 -13.26 -9.58 -15.41
CA THR A 73 -14.32 -8.87 -16.15
C THR A 73 -15.67 -9.17 -15.51
N SER A 74 -16.74 -8.53 -15.99
CA SER A 74 -18.10 -8.80 -15.49
C SER A 74 -18.56 -10.25 -15.67
N ASN A 75 -17.96 -11.00 -16.61
CA ASN A 75 -18.41 -12.34 -17.01
C ASN A 75 -17.39 -13.44 -16.70
N ASN A 76 -16.19 -13.10 -16.27
CA ASN A 76 -15.14 -14.08 -15.95
C ASN A 76 -14.41 -13.70 -14.68
N GLY A 77 -13.78 -14.70 -14.09
CA GLY A 77 -12.92 -14.53 -12.93
C GLY A 77 -13.27 -15.49 -11.81
N HIS A 78 -12.32 -15.65 -10.92
CA HIS A 78 -12.51 -16.44 -9.70
C HIS A 78 -13.48 -15.71 -8.77
N GLY A 79 -14.51 -16.42 -8.34
CA GLY A 79 -15.54 -15.84 -7.47
C GLY A 79 -16.61 -15.03 -8.20
N GLY A 80 -16.77 -15.24 -9.52
CA GLY A 80 -17.89 -14.64 -10.29
C GLY A 80 -17.53 -13.37 -11.07
N GLY A 81 -16.24 -13.01 -11.11
CA GLY A 81 -15.78 -11.83 -11.85
C GLY A 81 -15.84 -10.52 -11.06
N LEU A 82 -15.86 -9.39 -11.79
CA LEU A 82 -16.04 -8.07 -11.20
C LEU A 82 -17.49 -7.90 -10.75
N GLY A 83 -17.68 -7.29 -9.60
CA GLY A 83 -18.96 -6.79 -9.16
C GLY A 83 -19.46 -5.62 -10.02
N PRO A 84 -20.68 -5.09 -9.75
CA PRO A 84 -21.22 -3.96 -10.51
C PRO A 84 -20.34 -2.71 -10.37
N VAL A 85 -19.73 -2.50 -9.21
CA VAL A 85 -18.75 -1.44 -8.92
C VAL A 85 -17.46 -2.03 -8.36
N TYR A 86 -16.33 -1.40 -8.61
CA TYR A 86 -15.02 -1.90 -8.18
C TYR A 86 -13.98 -0.79 -8.11
N ALA A 87 -12.90 -1.02 -7.35
CA ALA A 87 -11.75 -0.12 -7.27
C ALA A 87 -10.57 -0.58 -8.14
N GLY A 88 -10.49 -1.86 -8.47
CA GLY A 88 -9.45 -2.44 -9.32
C GLY A 88 -9.88 -3.77 -9.93
N TYR A 89 -9.24 -4.18 -11.01
CA TYR A 89 -9.65 -5.35 -11.80
C TYR A 89 -8.79 -6.60 -11.57
N SER A 90 -7.69 -6.48 -10.83
CA SER A 90 -6.86 -7.59 -10.35
C SER A 90 -6.07 -7.15 -9.12
N CYS A 91 -5.43 -8.09 -8.42
CA CYS A 91 -4.51 -7.73 -7.34
C CYS A 91 -3.30 -6.97 -7.90
N GLY A 92 -2.68 -7.50 -8.98
CA GLY A 92 -1.54 -6.89 -9.65
C GLY A 92 -1.82 -5.51 -10.25
N SER A 93 -3.09 -5.16 -10.49
CA SER A 93 -3.44 -3.82 -10.97
C SER A 93 -3.09 -2.72 -9.96
N CYS A 94 -3.19 -2.99 -8.66
CA CYS A 94 -2.80 -2.08 -7.59
C CYS A 94 -1.43 -2.41 -6.99
N HIS A 95 -1.05 -3.69 -6.99
CA HIS A 95 0.19 -4.21 -6.41
C HIS A 95 1.12 -4.75 -7.49
N ARG A 96 1.47 -3.89 -8.44
CA ARG A 96 2.26 -4.30 -9.62
C ARG A 96 3.54 -5.02 -9.23
N ASN A 97 3.74 -6.21 -9.81
CA ASN A 97 4.87 -7.10 -9.54
C ASN A 97 5.02 -7.38 -8.04
N ALA A 98 3.92 -7.71 -7.35
CA ALA A 98 3.83 -7.89 -5.90
C ALA A 98 4.39 -6.72 -5.05
N GLY A 99 4.70 -5.60 -5.70
CA GLY A 99 5.29 -4.41 -5.14
C GLY A 99 4.27 -3.33 -4.76
N ARG A 100 4.72 -2.10 -4.83
CA ARG A 100 3.90 -0.90 -4.65
C ARG A 100 3.57 -0.29 -6.00
N THR A 101 2.39 0.29 -6.08
CA THR A 101 2.09 1.24 -7.14
C THR A 101 2.98 2.47 -7.03
N LYS A 102 3.34 3.03 -8.17
CA LYS A 102 3.99 4.34 -8.22
C LYS A 102 2.92 5.41 -8.01
N PRO A 103 3.07 6.30 -7.03
CA PRO A 103 2.15 7.42 -6.90
C PRO A 103 2.18 8.25 -8.18
N SER A 104 1.01 8.58 -8.70
CA SER A 104 0.87 9.45 -9.86
C SER A 104 0.06 10.67 -9.47
N LEU A 105 0.47 11.82 -9.97
CA LEU A 105 -0.35 13.02 -9.91
C LEU A 105 -1.49 12.87 -10.91
N TRP A 106 -2.67 13.29 -10.51
CA TRP A 106 -3.83 13.36 -11.37
C TRP A 106 -3.67 14.61 -12.23
N THR A 107 -3.70 14.46 -13.54
CA THR A 107 -3.58 15.60 -14.45
C THR A 107 -4.97 16.02 -14.93
N GLU A 108 -5.18 17.32 -15.01
CA GLU A 108 -6.39 17.90 -15.60
C GLU A 108 -6.58 17.35 -17.02
N GLY A 109 -7.78 16.86 -17.31
CA GLY A 109 -8.10 16.31 -18.64
C GLY A 109 -7.49 14.96 -18.97
N GLY A 110 -6.75 14.35 -18.06
CA GLY A 110 -6.32 12.96 -18.21
C GLY A 110 -7.52 12.03 -18.17
N SER A 111 -7.50 11.00 -18.99
CA SER A 111 -8.46 9.88 -18.91
C SER A 111 -8.47 9.20 -17.55
N GLY A 112 -7.58 9.64 -16.68
CA GLY A 112 -7.54 9.37 -15.27
C GLY A 112 -8.58 10.10 -14.45
N SER A 113 -9.45 10.86 -15.02
CA SER A 113 -10.60 11.42 -14.29
C SER A 113 -11.60 10.33 -13.85
N TYR A 114 -11.47 9.17 -14.42
CA TYR A 114 -11.99 7.91 -13.91
C TYR A 114 -10.81 6.97 -13.69
N GLY A 115 -9.66 7.58 -13.48
CA GLY A 115 -8.41 6.98 -13.72
C GLY A 115 -8.03 6.17 -12.52
N PHE A 116 -8.12 4.97 -12.72
CA PHE A 116 -7.35 3.97 -12.07
C PHE A 116 -5.89 4.42 -11.94
N SER A 117 -5.61 5.11 -10.83
CA SER A 117 -4.26 5.53 -10.48
C SER A 117 -3.49 4.42 -9.77
N SER A 118 -4.11 3.24 -9.60
CA SER A 118 -3.65 2.17 -8.72
C SER A 118 -3.53 2.59 -7.25
N MET A 119 -4.12 3.72 -6.87
CA MET A 119 -4.25 4.20 -5.51
C MET A 119 -5.69 4.00 -5.03
N LEU A 120 -5.87 3.68 -3.76
CA LEU A 120 -7.20 3.45 -3.18
C LEU A 120 -7.73 4.72 -2.53
N VAL A 121 -8.97 5.05 -2.82
CA VAL A 121 -9.69 6.17 -2.20
C VAL A 121 -10.40 5.65 -0.95
N TYR A 122 -9.91 6.02 0.23
CA TYR A 122 -10.53 5.68 1.49
C TYR A 122 -11.49 6.78 1.91
N ILE A 123 -12.70 6.37 2.28
CA ILE A 123 -13.73 7.26 2.79
C ILE A 123 -14.24 6.77 4.15
N SER A 124 -14.53 7.70 5.02
CA SER A 124 -15.20 7.45 6.30
C SER A 124 -15.87 8.72 6.82
N ARG A 125 -16.70 8.58 7.83
CA ARG A 125 -17.11 9.72 8.64
C ARG A 125 -15.92 10.28 9.41
N LYS A 126 -15.95 11.54 9.81
CA LYS A 126 -14.86 12.16 10.58
C LYS A 126 -14.57 11.46 11.93
N ASN A 127 -15.53 10.76 12.49
CA ASN A 127 -15.35 9.91 13.67
C ASN A 127 -14.81 8.50 13.39
N GLY A 128 -14.47 8.20 12.12
CA GLY A 128 -13.96 6.91 11.67
C GLY A 128 -15.01 5.84 11.35
N ALA A 129 -16.30 6.13 11.55
CA ALA A 129 -17.37 5.20 11.20
C ALA A 129 -17.53 5.09 9.68
N PHE A 130 -18.02 3.94 9.22
CA PHE A 130 -18.29 3.71 7.81
C PHE A 130 -19.57 4.39 7.35
N PHE A 131 -19.63 4.67 6.05
CA PHE A 131 -20.88 4.89 5.35
C PHE A 131 -21.45 3.52 4.94
N GLN A 132 -22.67 3.24 5.33
CA GLN A 132 -23.28 1.93 5.15
C GLN A 132 -23.35 1.52 3.67
N ASP A 133 -23.64 2.47 2.77
CA ASP A 133 -23.82 2.22 1.34
C ASP A 133 -22.53 2.18 0.53
N TYR A 134 -21.40 2.64 1.09
CA TYR A 134 -20.12 2.79 0.40
C TYR A 134 -18.97 1.97 1.01
N GLY A 135 -19.08 1.54 2.25
CA GLY A 135 -17.98 0.86 2.95
C GLY A 135 -16.80 1.78 3.27
N ARG A 136 -15.58 1.28 3.11
CA ARG A 136 -14.32 1.99 3.39
C ARG A 136 -13.59 2.49 2.17
N VAL A 137 -13.68 1.77 1.09
CA VAL A 137 -12.98 2.06 -0.16
C VAL A 137 -14.03 2.46 -1.18
N LEU A 138 -13.88 3.65 -1.72
CA LEU A 138 -14.75 4.11 -2.80
C LEU A 138 -14.48 3.27 -4.05
N HIS A 139 -15.52 2.68 -4.63
CA HIS A 139 -15.46 2.00 -5.91
C HIS A 139 -15.77 3.02 -7.02
N ASP A 140 -14.72 3.66 -7.50
CA ASP A 140 -14.78 4.73 -8.50
C ASP A 140 -14.89 4.24 -9.94
N GLN A 141 -15.02 2.92 -10.12
CA GLN A 141 -15.22 2.26 -11.39
C GLN A 141 -16.45 1.34 -11.35
N ALA A 142 -17.05 1.11 -12.52
CA ALA A 142 -18.21 0.25 -12.67
C ALA A 142 -18.18 -0.54 -13.99
N ILE A 143 -18.92 -1.62 -14.06
CA ILE A 143 -19.17 -2.33 -15.33
C ILE A 143 -20.07 -1.48 -16.23
N TYR A 144 -20.09 -1.81 -17.52
CA TYR A 144 -20.92 -1.10 -18.50
C TYR A 144 -22.38 -1.02 -18.06
N GLY A 145 -22.95 0.18 -18.10
CA GLY A 145 -24.33 0.46 -17.76
C GLY A 145 -24.61 0.64 -16.26
N VAL A 146 -23.59 0.61 -15.41
CA VAL A 146 -23.70 0.86 -13.98
C VAL A 146 -22.96 2.14 -13.61
N GLN A 147 -23.53 2.94 -12.72
CA GLN A 147 -22.88 4.13 -12.17
C GLN A 147 -21.88 3.71 -11.09
N PRO A 148 -20.64 4.23 -11.08
CA PRO A 148 -19.70 4.04 -9.96
C PRO A 148 -20.22 4.71 -8.68
N GLU A 149 -19.65 4.36 -7.54
CA GLU A 149 -20.07 4.89 -6.23
C GLU A 149 -19.86 6.41 -6.09
N GLY A 150 -18.92 6.96 -6.82
CA GLY A 150 -18.67 8.40 -6.86
C GLY A 150 -17.56 8.73 -7.83
N LYS A 151 -17.44 10.02 -8.15
CA LYS A 151 -16.41 10.56 -9.04
C LYS A 151 -15.43 11.39 -8.23
N LEU A 152 -14.17 10.97 -8.20
CA LEU A 152 -13.10 11.71 -7.54
C LEU A 152 -12.55 12.81 -8.47
N SER A 153 -12.41 14.01 -7.91
CA SER A 153 -11.68 15.13 -8.50
C SER A 153 -10.56 15.55 -7.58
N VAL A 154 -9.46 16.05 -8.13
CA VAL A 154 -8.29 16.45 -7.36
C VAL A 154 -7.80 17.81 -7.85
N GLU A 155 -7.65 18.74 -6.90
CA GLU A 155 -6.99 20.01 -7.11
C GLU A 155 -5.69 20.03 -6.30
N TYR A 156 -4.64 20.63 -6.86
CA TYR A 156 -3.34 20.70 -6.18
C TYR A 156 -3.05 22.13 -5.75
N THR A 157 -2.69 22.27 -4.47
CA THR A 157 -2.08 23.50 -3.95
C THR A 157 -0.60 23.25 -3.69
N TYR A 158 0.21 24.27 -3.89
CA TYR A 158 1.66 24.20 -3.74
C TYR A 158 2.11 25.18 -2.66
N GLU A 159 2.85 24.70 -1.69
CA GLU A 159 3.39 25.50 -0.61
C GLU A 159 4.92 25.38 -0.59
N THR A 160 5.62 26.51 -0.55
CA THR A 160 7.09 26.54 -0.51
C THR A 160 7.57 26.74 0.91
N PHE A 161 8.51 25.93 1.30
CA PHE A 161 9.18 25.93 2.60
C PHE A 161 10.70 26.03 2.39
N SER A 162 11.44 26.25 3.46
CA SER A 162 12.91 26.25 3.41
C SER A 162 13.46 25.34 4.51
N PHE A 163 14.55 24.64 4.19
CA PHE A 163 15.36 23.95 5.17
C PHE A 163 16.14 24.97 6.01
N PRO A 164 16.73 24.58 7.18
CA PRO A 164 17.53 25.46 8.02
C PRO A 164 18.74 26.09 7.34
N ASP A 165 19.30 25.42 6.33
CA ASP A 165 20.40 25.91 5.49
C ASP A 165 19.97 26.93 4.41
N GLY A 166 18.64 27.17 4.29
CA GLY A 166 18.05 28.11 3.34
C GLY A 166 17.67 27.50 1.99
N GLU A 167 17.92 26.21 1.74
CA GLU A 167 17.45 25.54 0.53
C GLU A 167 15.92 25.49 0.53
N ALA A 168 15.30 25.96 -0.57
CA ALA A 168 13.85 25.96 -0.70
C ALA A 168 13.34 24.65 -1.30
N TYR A 169 12.20 24.17 -0.80
CA TYR A 169 11.47 23.05 -1.37
C TYR A 169 9.98 23.35 -1.44
N THR A 170 9.29 22.75 -2.40
CA THR A 170 7.85 22.94 -2.61
C THR A 170 7.11 21.63 -2.38
N LEU A 171 6.13 21.66 -1.52
CA LEU A 171 5.21 20.55 -1.29
C LEU A 171 3.95 20.71 -2.14
N CYS A 172 3.48 19.60 -2.68
CA CYS A 172 2.24 19.50 -3.42
C CYS A 172 1.18 18.85 -2.51
N LYS A 173 0.14 19.61 -2.19
CA LYS A 173 -0.98 19.14 -1.37
C LYS A 173 -2.18 18.84 -2.27
N PRO A 174 -2.63 17.59 -2.36
CA PRO A 174 -3.86 17.24 -3.06
C PRO A 174 -5.09 17.59 -2.20
N ASN A 175 -6.09 18.19 -2.82
CA ASN A 175 -7.41 18.44 -2.25
C ASN A 175 -8.40 17.57 -3.03
N TYR A 176 -9.01 16.62 -2.36
CA TYR A 176 -9.92 15.64 -2.97
C TYR A 176 -11.36 16.08 -2.81
N THR A 177 -12.11 16.01 -3.90
CA THR A 177 -13.57 16.23 -3.91
C THR A 177 -14.24 15.02 -4.57
N ILE A 178 -15.31 14.52 -3.98
CA ILE A 178 -16.11 13.43 -4.52
C ILE A 178 -17.49 13.99 -4.89
N SER A 179 -17.92 13.71 -6.10
CA SER A 179 -19.21 14.10 -6.66
C SER A 179 -19.91 12.92 -7.31
N GLU A 180 -21.10 13.15 -7.86
CA GLU A 180 -21.87 12.13 -8.59
C GLU A 180 -22.06 10.84 -7.76
N TRP A 181 -22.42 10.99 -6.50
CA TRP A 181 -22.63 9.87 -5.59
C TRP A 181 -23.70 8.88 -6.09
N TYR A 182 -23.40 7.59 -5.96
CA TYR A 182 -24.28 6.51 -6.36
C TYR A 182 -25.58 6.44 -5.53
N ALA A 183 -25.47 6.65 -4.23
CA ALA A 183 -26.58 6.66 -3.27
C ALA A 183 -26.76 8.06 -2.66
N GLU A 184 -26.99 8.16 -1.36
CA GLU A 184 -27.09 9.44 -0.66
C GLU A 184 -25.77 10.23 -0.76
N GLU A 185 -25.88 11.51 -1.12
CA GLU A 185 -24.75 12.42 -1.19
C GLU A 185 -24.15 12.65 0.22
N ILE A 186 -22.85 12.42 0.32
CA ILE A 186 -22.11 12.66 1.56
C ILE A 186 -21.62 14.11 1.56
N LYS A 187 -22.04 14.86 2.58
CA LYS A 187 -21.62 16.25 2.73
C LYS A 187 -20.13 16.35 3.08
N PRO A 188 -19.41 17.35 2.54
CA PRO A 188 -17.98 17.54 2.81
C PRO A 188 -17.62 17.67 4.29
N GLU A 189 -18.51 18.24 5.10
CA GLU A 189 -18.32 18.37 6.55
C GLU A 189 -18.33 17.03 7.29
N ASP A 190 -19.01 16.02 6.76
CA ASP A 190 -19.08 14.66 7.34
C ASP A 190 -18.04 13.70 6.77
N LEU A 191 -17.46 14.05 5.60
CA LEU A 191 -16.54 13.20 4.85
C LEU A 191 -15.11 13.37 5.34
N PHE A 192 -14.48 12.25 5.66
CA PHE A 192 -13.02 12.11 5.66
C PHE A 192 -12.61 11.30 4.44
N CYS A 193 -11.79 11.90 3.59
CA CYS A 193 -11.30 11.27 2.37
C CYS A 193 -9.77 11.26 2.38
N THR A 194 -9.17 10.13 2.05
CA THR A 194 -7.73 10.02 1.87
C THR A 194 -7.40 9.01 0.79
N VAL A 195 -6.38 9.31 -0.02
CA VAL A 195 -5.90 8.40 -1.04
C VAL A 195 -4.67 7.68 -0.53
N ARG A 196 -4.65 6.36 -0.67
CA ARG A 196 -3.59 5.50 -0.13
C ARG A 196 -2.91 4.70 -1.24
N ILE A 197 -1.60 4.62 -1.12
CA ILE A 197 -0.78 3.77 -1.97
C ILE A 197 -0.80 2.36 -1.40
N PRO A 198 -1.16 1.34 -2.20
CA PRO A 198 -1.12 -0.05 -1.80
C PRO A 198 0.27 -0.48 -1.30
N LEU A 199 0.29 -1.31 -0.27
CA LEU A 199 1.53 -1.86 0.29
C LEU A 199 2.06 -3.00 -0.59
N ARG A 200 3.32 -3.38 -0.37
CA ARG A 200 3.91 -4.56 -1.00
C ARG A 200 3.26 -5.84 -0.46
N HIS A 201 3.10 -6.85 -1.30
CA HIS A 201 2.62 -8.17 -0.93
C HIS A 201 3.73 -9.24 -0.88
N VAL A 202 4.97 -8.87 -1.24
CA VAL A 202 6.11 -9.78 -1.11
C VAL A 202 6.26 -10.26 0.34
N GLY A 203 6.48 -11.56 0.50
CA GLY A 203 6.67 -12.17 1.81
C GLY A 203 5.40 -12.44 2.62
N MET A 204 4.21 -12.09 2.14
CA MET A 204 2.96 -12.28 2.88
C MET A 204 2.69 -13.75 3.25
N GLY A 205 3.06 -14.71 2.38
CA GLY A 205 2.93 -16.12 2.69
C GLY A 205 3.80 -16.58 3.87
N GLN A 206 4.99 -16.00 4.02
CA GLN A 206 5.87 -16.25 5.16
C GLN A 206 5.31 -15.61 6.43
N MET A 207 4.78 -14.38 6.33
CA MET A 207 4.14 -13.70 7.45
C MET A 207 2.95 -14.50 7.99
N MET A 208 2.16 -15.11 7.10
CA MET A 208 1.03 -15.95 7.50
C MET A 208 1.44 -17.27 8.19
N ALA A 209 2.69 -17.69 8.03
CA ALA A 209 3.22 -18.90 8.67
C ALA A 209 3.80 -18.65 10.07
N LEU A 210 3.87 -17.40 10.53
CA LEU A 210 4.33 -17.07 11.87
C LEU A 210 3.35 -17.56 12.93
N ASP A 211 3.89 -18.14 14.01
CA ASP A 211 3.06 -18.56 15.15
C ASP A 211 2.50 -17.31 15.88
N PRO A 212 1.18 -17.23 16.05
CA PRO A 212 0.54 -16.17 16.81
C PRO A 212 1.13 -15.97 18.21
N VAL A 213 1.51 -17.05 18.88
CA VAL A 213 2.10 -17.02 20.23
C VAL A 213 3.46 -16.28 20.23
N GLU A 214 4.27 -16.48 19.19
CA GLU A 214 5.55 -15.76 19.05
C GLU A 214 5.33 -14.27 18.79
N ILE A 215 4.34 -13.91 17.99
CA ILE A 215 3.99 -12.51 17.71
C ILE A 215 3.51 -11.83 19.00
N GLU A 216 2.65 -12.46 19.78
CA GLU A 216 2.18 -11.94 21.07
C GLU A 216 3.33 -11.78 22.08
N ALA A 217 4.22 -12.76 22.15
CA ALA A 217 5.40 -12.71 23.02
C ALA A 217 6.36 -11.57 22.61
N LEU A 218 6.53 -11.35 21.30
CA LEU A 218 7.34 -10.25 20.78
C LEU A 218 6.70 -8.90 21.11
N ALA A 219 5.40 -8.76 20.92
CA ALA A 219 4.67 -7.54 21.25
C ALA A 219 4.79 -7.20 22.75
N ALA A 220 4.70 -8.19 23.62
CA ALA A 220 4.86 -8.00 25.06
C ALA A 220 6.27 -7.55 25.47
N LYS A 221 7.30 -7.98 24.73
CA LYS A 221 8.71 -7.57 24.97
C LYS A 221 9.04 -6.20 24.37
N SER A 222 8.33 -5.78 23.31
CA SER A 222 8.62 -4.55 22.57
C SER A 222 7.96 -3.34 23.24
N ASN A 223 8.39 -3.03 24.47
CA ASN A 223 7.89 -1.87 25.22
C ASN A 223 9.05 -1.01 25.68
N TYR A 224 9.25 0.12 25.03
CA TYR A 224 10.32 1.07 25.26
C TYR A 224 9.73 2.47 25.47
N PRO A 225 9.21 2.75 26.69
CA PRO A 225 8.49 3.99 26.97
C PRO A 225 9.36 5.25 26.81
N GLU A 226 10.66 5.13 27.00
CA GLU A 226 11.64 6.20 26.79
C GLU A 226 11.71 6.68 25.32
N TYR A 227 11.34 5.82 24.38
CA TYR A 227 11.27 6.14 22.95
C TYR A 227 9.82 6.27 22.45
N GLY A 228 8.84 6.15 23.33
CA GLY A 228 7.42 6.16 22.94
C GLY A 228 7.00 4.94 22.12
N ILE A 229 7.77 3.84 22.16
CA ILE A 229 7.52 2.61 21.41
C ILE A 229 6.79 1.61 22.30
N SER A 230 5.68 1.06 21.79
CA SER A 230 4.97 -0.04 22.44
C SER A 230 4.53 -1.08 21.41
N GLY A 231 4.78 -2.36 21.70
CA GLY A 231 4.28 -3.47 20.89
C GLY A 231 2.80 -3.70 21.15
N ARG A 232 2.01 -3.76 20.07
CA ARG A 232 0.58 -4.10 20.14
C ARG A 232 0.23 -5.03 18.99
N CYS A 233 -0.39 -6.16 19.31
CA CYS A 233 -0.94 -7.04 18.32
C CYS A 233 -2.20 -6.42 17.70
N ASN A 234 -2.30 -6.50 16.37
CA ASN A 234 -3.55 -6.23 15.69
C ASN A 234 -4.42 -7.49 15.73
N TYR A 235 -5.69 -7.34 16.07
CA TYR A 235 -6.65 -8.43 16.05
C TYR A 235 -7.81 -8.05 15.15
N ILE A 236 -8.18 -8.99 14.29
CA ILE A 236 -9.37 -8.90 13.46
C ILE A 236 -10.40 -9.94 13.93
N THR A 237 -11.65 -9.65 13.68
CA THR A 237 -12.74 -10.61 13.93
C THR A 237 -13.49 -10.83 12.63
N GLU A 238 -13.36 -12.04 12.10
CA GLU A 238 -14.11 -12.48 10.93
C GLU A 238 -15.06 -13.61 11.31
N ARG A 239 -16.34 -13.46 10.96
CA ARG A 239 -17.38 -14.47 11.23
C ARG A 239 -17.41 -14.93 12.69
N GLY A 240 -17.13 -14.03 13.63
CA GLY A 240 -17.08 -14.33 15.06
C GLY A 240 -15.77 -15.00 15.55
N VAL A 241 -14.81 -15.22 14.66
CA VAL A 241 -13.49 -15.75 15.04
C VAL A 241 -12.50 -14.60 15.13
N ARG A 242 -11.86 -14.44 16.28
CA ARG A 242 -10.79 -13.48 16.52
C ARG A 242 -9.45 -14.12 16.14
N SER A 243 -8.69 -13.44 15.31
CA SER A 243 -7.34 -13.86 14.92
C SER A 243 -6.40 -12.64 14.85
N LEU A 244 -5.09 -12.90 14.84
CA LEU A 244 -4.11 -11.89 14.44
C LEU A 244 -4.33 -11.54 12.97
N GLY A 245 -4.31 -10.24 12.65
CA GLY A 245 -4.56 -9.69 11.32
C GLY A 245 -3.47 -8.76 10.84
#